data_15b205d7381f20d8a760ecaf9e3f3a96
#
_entry.id   15b205d7381f20d8a760ecaf9e3f3a96
#
_cell.length_a   1.000
_cell.length_b   1.000
_cell.length_c   1.000
_cell.angle_alpha   90.00
_cell.angle_beta   90.00
_cell.angle_gamma   90.00
#
_symmetry.space_group_name_H-M   'P 1'
#
loop_
_entity.id
_entity.type
_entity.pdbx_description
1 polymer ?
#
loop_
_entity_poly.entity_id
_entity_poly.type
_entity_poly.pdbx_seq_one_letter_code
_entity_poly.pdbx_strand_id
1 'polypeptide(L)'
;MKIGIVGATGSFGKGLVYRWAKRHTVFVGSRIRERGEEEAKQYRLELKKWGVDANLVGTNNQEAIANGDVVVLAVHFEHLQALLTDLRDPLHHKIVISPIVAIKKGQSFQYQAPLEGSVALLIQKMLPTCAVVSALHTVPAPRLHKLDRIIEGDVPICSDHDEAKETVMGLVKEIEQLHPINAGPLEVSRMVEPIVPLILNIKQYGLKKNTCIKFI
;
A
#
# COMPACT_ATOMS: atom_id res chain seq x y z
N MET A 1 -5.57 -9.94 12.36
CA MET A 1 -4.54 -8.95 12.76
C MET A 1 -5.08 -7.53 12.69
N LYS A 2 -4.35 -6.56 13.18
CA LYS A 2 -4.68 -5.13 13.12
C LYS A 2 -3.84 -4.47 12.04
N ILE A 3 -4.49 -3.78 11.10
CA ILE A 3 -3.81 -3.12 9.96
C ILE A 3 -4.07 -1.62 10.03
N GLY A 4 -3.01 -0.83 10.19
CA GLY A 4 -3.08 0.62 10.11
C GLY A 4 -2.83 1.08 8.67
N ILE A 5 -3.74 1.86 8.08
CA ILE A 5 -3.54 2.41 6.73
C ILE A 5 -3.43 3.93 6.83
N VAL A 6 -2.21 4.43 6.66
CA VAL A 6 -1.91 5.87 6.56
C VAL A 6 -2.32 6.35 5.19
N GLY A 7 -3.16 7.39 5.11
CA GLY A 7 -3.73 7.83 3.84
C GLY A 7 -4.87 6.94 3.33
N ALA A 8 -5.59 6.28 4.22
CA ALA A 8 -6.71 5.39 3.90
C ALA A 8 -7.88 6.09 3.18
N THR A 9 -7.95 7.41 3.23
CA THR A 9 -8.96 8.24 2.52
C THR A 9 -8.61 8.46 1.05
N GLY A 10 -7.40 8.07 0.61
CA GLY A 10 -7.00 8.08 -0.79
C GLY A 10 -7.49 6.84 -1.55
N SER A 11 -7.50 6.91 -2.88
CA SER A 11 -8.01 5.82 -3.73
C SER A 11 -7.35 4.48 -3.45
N PHE A 12 -6.02 4.43 -3.30
CA PHE A 12 -5.31 3.17 -3.03
C PHE A 12 -5.61 2.64 -1.63
N GLY A 13 -5.52 3.50 -0.61
CA GLY A 13 -5.80 3.14 0.78
C GLY A 13 -7.24 2.66 0.97
N LYS A 14 -8.23 3.36 0.41
CA LYS A 14 -9.64 2.92 0.38
C LYS A 14 -9.77 1.51 -0.20
N GLY A 15 -9.08 1.25 -1.30
CA GLY A 15 -9.12 -0.06 -1.94
C GLY A 15 -8.60 -1.19 -1.06
N LEU A 16 -7.51 -0.96 -0.32
CA LEU A 16 -6.96 -1.93 0.63
C LEU A 16 -7.90 -2.13 1.84
N VAL A 17 -8.51 -1.05 2.35
CA VAL A 17 -9.57 -1.15 3.37
C VAL A 17 -10.65 -2.14 2.92
N TYR A 18 -11.14 -2.02 1.69
CA TYR A 18 -12.22 -2.88 1.18
C TYR A 18 -11.83 -4.35 1.09
N ARG A 19 -10.59 -4.63 0.73
CA ARG A 19 -10.11 -6.01 0.56
C ARG A 19 -9.82 -6.70 1.90
N TRP A 20 -9.37 -5.96 2.90
CA TRP A 20 -8.94 -6.56 4.17
C TRP A 20 -9.94 -6.44 5.33
N ALA A 21 -10.90 -5.51 5.26
CA ALA A 21 -11.84 -5.23 6.34
C ALA A 21 -12.75 -6.41 6.74
N LYS A 22 -12.92 -7.40 5.87
CA LYS A 22 -13.69 -8.62 6.16
C LYS A 22 -12.97 -9.53 7.16
N ARG A 23 -11.63 -9.55 7.13
CA ARG A 23 -10.82 -10.52 7.89
C ARG A 23 -9.98 -9.88 8.98
N HIS A 24 -9.79 -8.58 8.93
CA HIS A 24 -8.89 -7.83 9.82
C HIS A 24 -9.58 -6.63 10.43
N THR A 25 -9.09 -6.19 11.59
CA THR A 25 -9.41 -4.85 12.09
C THR A 25 -8.58 -3.84 11.33
N VAL A 26 -9.23 -2.96 10.56
CA VAL A 26 -8.52 -1.95 9.76
C VAL A 26 -8.73 -0.56 10.33
N PHE A 27 -7.63 0.12 10.66
CA PHE A 27 -7.61 1.50 11.10
C PHE A 27 -7.50 2.42 9.89
N VAL A 28 -8.56 3.20 9.66
CA VAL A 28 -8.68 4.14 8.55
C VAL A 28 -8.02 5.45 8.96
N GLY A 29 -6.71 5.57 8.69
CA GLY A 29 -5.91 6.73 9.05
C GLY A 29 -6.10 7.90 8.09
N SER A 30 -6.26 9.10 8.67
CA SER A 30 -6.32 10.38 7.97
C SER A 30 -5.42 11.40 8.68
N ARG A 31 -5.12 12.52 8.05
CA ARG A 31 -4.45 13.66 8.72
C ARG A 31 -5.33 14.28 9.80
N ILE A 32 -6.64 14.26 9.59
CA ILE A 32 -7.66 14.80 10.48
C ILE A 32 -8.53 13.63 10.96
N ARG A 33 -8.67 13.47 12.28
CA ARG A 33 -9.42 12.36 12.90
C ARG A 33 -10.86 12.27 12.39
N GLU A 34 -11.58 13.38 12.42
CA GLU A 34 -12.99 13.45 12.06
C GLU A 34 -13.21 12.95 10.63
N ARG A 35 -12.29 13.26 9.72
CA ARG A 35 -12.31 12.74 8.36
C ARG A 35 -12.07 11.23 8.31
N GLY A 36 -11.18 10.70 9.13
CA GLY A 36 -10.95 9.25 9.25
C GLY A 36 -12.22 8.53 9.73
N GLU A 37 -12.88 9.08 10.73
CA GLU A 37 -14.12 8.54 11.31
C GLU A 37 -15.29 8.57 10.31
N GLU A 38 -15.45 9.69 9.60
CA GLU A 38 -16.48 9.83 8.57
C GLU A 38 -16.28 8.85 7.41
N GLU A 39 -15.05 8.75 6.90
CA GLU A 39 -14.71 7.81 5.83
C GLU A 39 -14.89 6.33 6.27
N ALA A 40 -14.49 5.99 7.49
CA ALA A 40 -14.71 4.65 8.01
C ALA A 40 -16.22 4.31 8.13
N LYS A 41 -17.05 5.26 8.52
CA LYS A 41 -18.51 5.11 8.54
C LYS A 41 -19.06 4.90 7.14
N GLN A 42 -18.63 5.73 6.18
CA GLN A 42 -19.02 5.61 4.78
C GLN A 42 -18.60 4.26 4.19
N TYR A 43 -17.36 3.82 4.46
CA TYR A 43 -16.83 2.53 3.96
C TYR A 43 -17.61 1.34 4.52
N ARG A 44 -18.03 1.37 5.81
CA ARG A 44 -18.90 0.33 6.35
C ARG A 44 -20.25 0.25 5.61
N LEU A 45 -20.85 1.40 5.29
CA LEU A 45 -22.12 1.44 4.56
C LEU A 45 -21.95 0.88 3.12
N GLU A 46 -20.84 1.21 2.47
CA GLU A 46 -20.56 0.72 1.13
C GLU A 46 -20.27 -0.79 1.14
N LEU A 47 -19.46 -1.28 2.09
CA LEU A 47 -19.12 -2.71 2.25
C LEU A 47 -20.34 -3.56 2.63
N LYS A 48 -21.26 -3.01 3.41
CA LYS A 48 -22.52 -3.68 3.76
C LYS A 48 -23.38 -3.97 2.52
N LYS A 49 -23.36 -3.11 1.50
CA LYS A 49 -24.03 -3.37 0.21
C LYS A 49 -23.47 -4.59 -0.52
N TRP A 50 -22.22 -4.97 -0.23
CA TRP A 50 -21.55 -6.16 -0.73
C TRP A 50 -21.66 -7.37 0.22
N GLY A 51 -22.47 -7.28 1.28
CA GLY A 51 -22.61 -8.33 2.28
C GLY A 51 -21.36 -8.49 3.16
N VAL A 52 -20.50 -7.50 3.23
CA VAL A 52 -19.29 -7.51 4.06
C VAL A 52 -19.56 -6.78 5.37
N ASP A 53 -19.47 -7.54 6.48
CA ASP A 53 -19.43 -6.98 7.82
C ASP A 53 -17.98 -6.58 8.15
N ALA A 54 -17.72 -5.27 8.10
CA ALA A 54 -16.36 -4.73 8.11
C ALA A 54 -15.97 -4.22 9.49
N ASN A 55 -14.86 -4.72 10.02
CA ASN A 55 -14.26 -4.23 11.26
C ASN A 55 -13.32 -3.05 10.97
N LEU A 56 -13.87 -1.84 10.98
CA LEU A 56 -13.17 -0.59 10.69
C LEU A 56 -13.12 0.33 11.90
N VAL A 57 -12.00 1.01 12.08
CA VAL A 57 -11.84 2.08 13.08
C VAL A 57 -11.32 3.31 12.36
N GLY A 58 -12.14 4.37 12.29
CA GLY A 58 -11.71 5.66 11.75
C GLY A 58 -10.89 6.43 12.78
N THR A 59 -9.77 7.01 12.36
CA THR A 59 -8.86 7.71 13.29
C THR A 59 -7.87 8.63 12.56
N ASN A 60 -6.96 9.27 13.30
CA ASN A 60 -5.82 9.95 12.70
C ASN A 60 -4.68 8.97 12.34
N ASN A 61 -3.71 9.46 11.56
CA ASN A 61 -2.59 8.61 11.09
C ASN A 61 -1.74 8.07 12.25
N GLN A 62 -1.50 8.86 13.29
CA GLN A 62 -0.70 8.46 14.44
C GLN A 62 -1.31 7.27 15.17
N GLU A 63 -2.61 7.31 15.42
CA GLU A 63 -3.32 6.22 16.07
C GLU A 63 -3.50 5.00 15.17
N ALA A 64 -3.69 5.20 13.86
CA ALA A 64 -3.71 4.10 12.90
C ALA A 64 -2.39 3.32 12.93
N ILE A 65 -1.26 4.02 13.02
CA ILE A 65 0.06 3.42 13.17
C ILE A 65 0.20 2.72 14.53
N ALA A 66 -0.10 3.43 15.61
CA ALA A 66 0.10 2.91 16.97
C ALA A 66 -0.67 1.60 17.21
N ASN A 67 -1.90 1.50 16.71
CA ASN A 67 -2.77 0.34 16.87
C ASN A 67 -2.55 -0.78 15.84
N GLY A 68 -1.91 -0.49 14.70
CA GLY A 68 -1.63 -1.49 13.67
C GLY A 68 -0.45 -2.40 14.03
N ASP A 69 -0.57 -3.70 13.79
CA ASP A 69 0.56 -4.65 13.77
C ASP A 69 1.36 -4.46 12.48
N VAL A 70 0.63 -4.26 11.38
CA VAL A 70 1.13 -3.93 10.05
C VAL A 70 0.64 -2.54 9.66
N VAL A 71 1.52 -1.71 9.12
CA VAL A 71 1.21 -0.35 8.69
C VAL A 71 1.43 -0.21 7.18
N VAL A 72 0.44 0.30 6.46
CA VAL A 72 0.57 0.62 5.04
C VAL A 72 0.73 2.13 4.86
N LEU A 73 1.75 2.55 4.14
CA LEU A 73 1.98 3.95 3.78
C LEU A 73 1.33 4.26 2.42
N ALA A 74 0.01 4.49 2.41
CA ALA A 74 -0.75 4.78 1.19
C ALA A 74 -0.78 6.28 0.85
N VAL A 75 0.40 6.90 0.79
CA VAL A 75 0.58 8.34 0.54
C VAL A 75 1.40 8.59 -0.73
N HIS A 76 1.34 9.80 -1.28
CA HIS A 76 2.21 10.20 -2.38
C HIS A 76 3.63 10.44 -1.89
N PHE A 77 4.62 10.18 -2.76
CA PHE A 77 6.03 10.31 -2.44
C PHE A 77 6.41 11.72 -1.91
N GLU A 78 5.83 12.77 -2.48
CA GLU A 78 6.06 14.16 -2.07
C GLU A 78 5.70 14.46 -0.61
N HIS A 79 4.82 13.66 0.00
CA HIS A 79 4.40 13.81 1.40
C HIS A 79 5.14 12.86 2.36
N LEU A 80 5.93 11.92 1.81
CA LEU A 80 6.51 10.84 2.59
C LEU A 80 7.49 11.33 3.66
N GLN A 81 8.42 12.20 3.28
CA GLN A 81 9.50 12.63 4.18
C GLN A 81 8.94 13.38 5.40
N ALA A 82 8.03 14.32 5.19
CA ALA A 82 7.36 15.04 6.29
C ALA A 82 6.60 14.06 7.19
N LEU A 83 5.83 13.16 6.60
CA LEU A 83 5.07 12.15 7.35
C LEU A 83 5.98 11.26 8.21
N LEU A 84 7.10 10.77 7.68
CA LEU A 84 8.02 9.91 8.43
C LEU A 84 8.76 10.66 9.53
N THR A 85 9.00 11.96 9.36
CA THR A 85 9.59 12.82 10.41
C THR A 85 8.61 12.98 11.57
N ASP A 86 7.34 13.25 11.26
CA ASP A 86 6.31 13.50 12.27
C ASP A 86 5.84 12.23 13.00
N LEU A 87 5.86 11.08 12.31
CA LEU A 87 5.29 9.82 12.81
C LEU A 87 6.33 8.71 13.01
N ARG A 88 7.60 9.09 13.21
CA ARG A 88 8.70 8.14 13.40
C ARG A 88 8.50 7.24 14.62
N ASP A 89 8.18 7.85 15.78
CA ASP A 89 8.10 7.12 17.04
C ASP A 89 7.00 6.03 17.05
N PRO A 90 5.76 6.30 16.63
CA PRO A 90 4.74 5.25 16.60
C PRO A 90 5.01 4.14 15.58
N LEU A 91 5.95 4.34 14.63
CA LEU A 91 6.35 3.32 13.64
C LEU A 91 7.40 2.33 14.18
N HIS A 92 8.07 2.60 15.31
CA HIS A 92 9.09 1.70 15.84
C HIS A 92 8.64 0.24 15.93
N HIS A 93 9.48 -0.67 15.43
CA HIS A 93 9.28 -2.14 15.42
C HIS A 93 8.02 -2.62 14.69
N LYS A 94 7.43 -1.80 13.82
CA LYS A 94 6.28 -2.20 12.98
C LYS A 94 6.74 -2.85 11.68
N ILE A 95 5.87 -3.69 11.13
CA ILE A 95 5.95 -4.08 9.71
C ILE A 95 5.38 -2.92 8.90
N VAL A 96 6.17 -2.37 7.99
CA VAL A 96 5.79 -1.21 7.17
C VAL A 96 5.73 -1.62 5.70
N ILE A 97 4.53 -1.63 5.13
CA ILE A 97 4.33 -1.88 3.69
C ILE A 97 4.48 -0.56 2.93
N SER A 98 5.41 -0.54 1.97
CA SER A 98 5.61 0.58 1.05
C SER A 98 5.11 0.23 -0.35
N PRO A 99 3.95 0.72 -0.79
CA PRO A 99 3.50 0.70 -2.18
C PRO A 99 3.90 1.96 -2.95
N ILE A 100 4.73 2.81 -2.36
CA ILE A 100 5.02 4.15 -2.88
C ILE A 100 6.05 4.07 -4.00
N VAL A 101 5.82 4.84 -5.06
CA VAL A 101 6.75 5.01 -6.17
C VAL A 101 6.97 6.50 -6.42
N ALA A 102 8.23 6.90 -6.55
CA ALA A 102 8.60 8.26 -6.89
C ALA A 102 8.42 8.48 -8.40
N ILE A 103 7.31 9.09 -8.79
CA ILE A 103 6.93 9.29 -10.20
C ILE A 103 6.88 10.78 -10.52
N LYS A 104 7.55 11.18 -11.61
CA LYS A 104 7.34 12.48 -12.27
C LYS A 104 6.46 12.30 -13.48
N LYS A 105 5.39 13.11 -13.55
CA LYS A 105 4.52 13.20 -14.73
C LYS A 105 4.96 14.36 -15.61
N GLY A 106 5.34 14.06 -16.86
CA GLY A 106 5.58 14.99 -17.94
C GLY A 106 4.76 14.58 -19.16
N GLN A 107 5.37 14.58 -20.35
CA GLN A 107 4.78 13.93 -21.53
C GLN A 107 4.61 12.42 -21.30
N SER A 108 5.55 11.81 -20.58
CA SER A 108 5.49 10.43 -20.11
C SER A 108 5.66 10.38 -18.59
N PHE A 109 5.31 9.24 -18.00
CA PHE A 109 5.63 8.95 -16.61
C PHE A 109 7.08 8.47 -16.51
N GLN A 110 7.84 9.04 -15.56
CA GLN A 110 9.24 8.72 -15.33
C GLN A 110 9.46 8.36 -13.88
N TYR A 111 10.31 7.38 -13.62
CA TYR A 111 10.79 7.07 -12.28
C TYR A 111 11.83 8.10 -11.86
N GLN A 112 11.68 8.67 -10.67
CA GLN A 112 12.66 9.56 -10.05
C GLN A 112 13.19 8.92 -8.79
N ALA A 113 14.18 8.04 -8.95
CA ALA A 113 14.79 7.36 -7.81
C ALA A 113 15.30 8.35 -6.75
N PRO A 114 15.00 8.17 -5.46
CA PRO A 114 15.71 8.84 -4.40
C PRO A 114 17.19 8.39 -4.38
N LEU A 115 18.04 9.07 -3.61
CA LEU A 115 19.47 8.77 -3.52
C LEU A 115 19.74 7.32 -3.09
N GLU A 116 18.86 6.75 -2.29
CA GLU A 116 18.90 5.36 -1.84
C GLU A 116 18.63 4.35 -2.96
N GLY A 117 18.11 4.80 -4.10
CA GLY A 117 17.79 4.00 -5.29
C GLY A 117 16.35 3.52 -5.37
N SER A 118 15.61 3.45 -4.24
CA SER A 118 14.17 3.17 -4.19
C SER A 118 13.52 3.85 -3.00
N VAL A 119 12.21 4.04 -3.05
CA VAL A 119 11.45 4.62 -1.95
C VAL A 119 11.45 3.69 -0.73
N ALA A 120 11.38 2.38 -0.96
CA ALA A 120 11.44 1.40 0.13
C ALA A 120 12.79 1.46 0.89
N LEU A 121 13.91 1.62 0.19
CA LEU A 121 15.22 1.81 0.82
C LEU A 121 15.33 3.14 1.57
N LEU A 122 14.77 4.22 1.03
CA LEU A 122 14.68 5.51 1.73
C LEU A 122 13.89 5.36 3.04
N ILE A 123 12.74 4.67 3.01
CA ILE A 123 11.93 4.40 4.20
C ILE A 123 12.74 3.60 5.22
N GLN A 124 13.43 2.53 4.81
CA GLN A 124 14.24 1.70 5.71
C GLN A 124 15.38 2.50 6.36
N LYS A 125 16.03 3.39 5.61
CA LYS A 125 17.04 4.30 6.14
C LYS A 125 16.47 5.28 7.17
N MET A 126 15.27 5.82 6.93
CA MET A 126 14.61 6.75 7.86
C MET A 126 14.05 6.02 9.09
N LEU A 127 13.66 4.76 8.96
CA LEU A 127 13.04 3.92 9.98
C LEU A 127 13.87 2.64 10.21
N PRO A 128 15.07 2.72 10.77
CA PRO A 128 15.98 1.58 10.86
C PRO A 128 15.50 0.43 11.76
N THR A 129 14.53 0.68 12.64
CA THR A 129 13.95 -0.31 13.55
C THR A 129 12.70 -0.99 13.00
N CYS A 130 12.21 -0.57 11.83
CA CYS A 130 11.03 -1.15 11.18
C CYS A 130 11.43 -2.31 10.26
N ALA A 131 10.53 -3.26 10.09
CA ALA A 131 10.63 -4.25 9.02
C ALA A 131 9.92 -3.70 7.76
N VAL A 132 10.67 -3.07 6.86
CA VAL A 132 10.10 -2.51 5.64
C VAL A 132 9.90 -3.60 4.60
N VAL A 133 8.72 -3.62 4.01
CA VAL A 133 8.33 -4.52 2.92
C VAL A 133 7.85 -3.70 1.73
N SER A 134 8.59 -3.79 0.63
CA SER A 134 8.25 -3.21 -0.66
C SER A 134 7.24 -4.12 -1.36
N ALA A 135 5.99 -3.65 -1.58
CA ALA A 135 4.91 -4.47 -2.14
C ALA A 135 3.75 -3.63 -2.72
N LEU A 136 2.91 -4.25 -3.54
CA LEU A 136 1.64 -3.71 -4.04
C LEU A 136 1.73 -2.54 -5.04
N HIS A 137 2.91 -2.17 -5.51
CA HIS A 137 3.12 -1.05 -6.44
C HIS A 137 2.35 -1.20 -7.76
N THR A 138 2.27 -2.43 -8.27
CA THR A 138 1.70 -2.78 -9.58
C THR A 138 0.20 -3.01 -9.54
N VAL A 139 -0.42 -2.93 -8.36
CA VAL A 139 -1.86 -3.17 -8.18
C VAL A 139 -2.66 -1.91 -8.48
N PRO A 140 -3.58 -1.94 -9.45
CA PRO A 140 -4.33 -0.75 -9.85
C PRO A 140 -5.41 -0.39 -8.82
N ALA A 141 -5.25 0.76 -8.16
CA ALA A 141 -6.18 1.27 -7.15
C ALA A 141 -7.67 1.22 -7.56
N PRO A 142 -8.07 1.60 -8.81
CA PRO A 142 -9.48 1.55 -9.19
C PRO A 142 -10.09 0.13 -9.22
N ARG A 143 -9.28 -0.92 -9.31
CA ARG A 143 -9.76 -2.31 -9.25
C ARG A 143 -9.93 -2.81 -7.82
N LEU A 144 -9.15 -2.28 -6.88
CA LEU A 144 -9.28 -2.65 -5.46
C LEU A 144 -10.65 -2.31 -4.87
N HIS A 145 -11.28 -1.21 -5.35
CA HIS A 145 -12.60 -0.77 -4.87
C HIS A 145 -13.76 -1.65 -5.33
N LYS A 146 -13.57 -2.42 -6.41
CA LYS A 146 -14.64 -3.22 -7.03
C LYS A 146 -14.52 -4.65 -6.54
N LEU A 147 -15.28 -4.99 -5.49
CA LEU A 147 -15.24 -6.32 -4.89
C LEU A 147 -15.79 -7.42 -5.80
N ASP A 148 -16.61 -7.05 -6.80
CA ASP A 148 -17.10 -7.92 -7.87
C ASP A 148 -16.09 -8.17 -9.00
N ARG A 149 -14.94 -7.51 -8.94
CA ARG A 149 -13.90 -7.63 -9.94
C ARG A 149 -12.69 -8.36 -9.40
N ILE A 150 -12.27 -9.33 -10.15
CA ILE A 150 -11.02 -10.05 -9.94
C ILE A 150 -9.85 -9.16 -10.35
N ILE A 151 -8.79 -9.17 -9.55
CA ILE A 151 -7.53 -8.51 -9.85
C ILE A 151 -6.50 -9.59 -10.09
N GLU A 152 -6.38 -10.05 -11.33
CA GLU A 152 -5.37 -11.04 -11.69
C GLU A 152 -4.02 -10.36 -11.90
N GLY A 153 -3.00 -10.82 -11.20
CA GLY A 153 -1.65 -10.30 -11.34
C GLY A 153 -0.69 -10.76 -10.28
N ASP A 154 0.58 -10.61 -10.57
CA ASP A 154 1.68 -10.95 -9.67
C ASP A 154 2.15 -9.72 -8.92
N VAL A 155 2.45 -9.91 -7.64
CA VAL A 155 2.91 -8.85 -6.74
C VAL A 155 4.31 -9.19 -6.27
N PRO A 156 5.36 -8.60 -6.87
CA PRO A 156 6.72 -8.74 -6.36
C PRO A 156 6.83 -8.14 -4.97
N ILE A 157 7.41 -8.88 -4.04
CA ILE A 157 7.57 -8.49 -2.64
C ILE A 157 9.05 -8.60 -2.25
N CYS A 158 9.62 -7.50 -1.77
CA CYS A 158 11.01 -7.42 -1.34
C CYS A 158 11.10 -6.99 0.12
N SER A 159 11.95 -7.65 0.90
CA SER A 159 12.28 -7.25 2.27
C SER A 159 13.52 -7.98 2.75
N ASP A 160 14.26 -7.37 3.68
CA ASP A 160 15.37 -7.99 4.39
C ASP A 160 14.90 -8.75 5.66
N HIS A 161 13.57 -8.71 5.95
CA HIS A 161 12.94 -9.32 7.11
C HIS A 161 11.98 -10.42 6.65
N ASP A 162 12.39 -11.69 6.77
CA ASP A 162 11.63 -12.83 6.22
C ASP A 162 10.24 -12.99 6.86
N GLU A 163 10.10 -12.86 8.17
CA GLU A 163 8.79 -12.96 8.85
C GLU A 163 7.81 -11.87 8.41
N ALA A 164 8.32 -10.65 8.22
CA ALA A 164 7.51 -9.54 7.70
C ALA A 164 7.10 -9.77 6.25
N LYS A 165 8.03 -10.30 5.43
CA LYS A 165 7.78 -10.67 4.04
C LYS A 165 6.67 -11.70 3.93
N GLU A 166 6.75 -12.79 4.71
CA GLU A 166 5.71 -13.84 4.75
C GLU A 166 4.35 -13.29 5.22
N THR A 167 4.34 -12.43 6.23
CA THR A 167 3.12 -11.76 6.69
C THR A 167 2.46 -10.96 5.56
N VAL A 168 3.24 -10.18 4.81
CA VAL A 168 2.72 -9.39 3.69
C VAL A 168 2.31 -10.26 2.51
N MET A 169 3.05 -11.34 2.22
CA MET A 169 2.63 -12.34 1.22
C MET A 169 1.27 -12.95 1.58
N GLY A 170 1.03 -13.23 2.85
CA GLY A 170 -0.27 -13.68 3.35
C GLY A 170 -1.39 -12.67 3.07
N LEU A 171 -1.16 -11.40 3.39
CA LEU A 171 -2.12 -10.31 3.12
C LEU A 171 -2.43 -10.13 1.63
N VAL A 172 -1.42 -10.28 0.76
CA VAL A 172 -1.61 -10.20 -0.69
C VAL A 172 -2.46 -11.37 -1.20
N LYS A 173 -2.23 -12.60 -0.71
CA LYS A 173 -3.03 -13.79 -1.07
C LYS A 173 -4.52 -13.65 -0.72
N GLU A 174 -4.86 -12.82 0.25
CA GLU A 174 -6.26 -12.56 0.62
C GLU A 174 -7.02 -11.70 -0.41
N ILE A 175 -6.30 -11.02 -1.30
CA ILE A 175 -6.88 -10.29 -2.42
C ILE A 175 -6.98 -11.27 -3.60
N GLU A 176 -8.19 -11.66 -3.92
CA GLU A 176 -8.48 -12.71 -4.89
C GLU A 176 -7.71 -12.56 -6.20
N GLN A 177 -6.98 -13.65 -6.58
CA GLN A 177 -6.13 -13.77 -7.77
C GLN A 177 -4.92 -12.80 -7.83
N LEU A 178 -4.55 -12.17 -6.73
CA LEU A 178 -3.21 -11.62 -6.61
C LEU A 178 -2.24 -12.71 -6.11
N HIS A 179 -1.15 -12.89 -6.82
CA HIS A 179 -0.12 -13.87 -6.50
C HIS A 179 1.12 -13.16 -5.95
N PRO A 180 1.41 -13.29 -4.64
CA PRO A 180 2.64 -12.73 -4.10
C PRO A 180 3.85 -13.52 -4.58
N ILE A 181 4.88 -12.82 -5.05
CA ILE A 181 6.15 -13.41 -5.48
C ILE A 181 7.26 -12.87 -4.59
N ASN A 182 8.00 -13.76 -3.94
CA ASN A 182 9.21 -13.36 -3.22
C ASN A 182 10.26 -12.92 -4.25
N ALA A 183 10.50 -11.62 -4.32
CA ALA A 183 11.47 -11.02 -5.24
C ALA A 183 12.86 -10.81 -4.59
N GLY A 184 13.05 -11.24 -3.34
CA GLY A 184 14.34 -11.20 -2.68
C GLY A 184 14.48 -10.09 -1.62
N PRO A 185 15.73 -9.61 -1.39
CA PRO A 185 16.03 -8.58 -0.40
C PRO A 185 15.41 -7.22 -0.79
N LEU A 186 15.36 -6.29 0.17
CA LEU A 186 14.77 -4.97 -0.04
C LEU A 186 15.44 -4.18 -1.18
N GLU A 187 16.72 -4.43 -1.43
CA GLU A 187 17.47 -3.82 -2.53
C GLU A 187 16.82 -4.05 -3.91
N VAL A 188 16.16 -5.18 -4.11
CA VAL A 188 15.48 -5.51 -5.39
C VAL A 188 14.32 -4.55 -5.68
N SER A 189 13.82 -3.81 -4.70
CA SER A 189 12.82 -2.75 -4.90
C SER A 189 13.25 -1.69 -5.93
N ARG A 190 14.56 -1.51 -6.12
CA ARG A 190 15.13 -0.65 -7.17
C ARG A 190 14.72 -1.08 -8.59
N MET A 191 14.40 -2.34 -8.78
CA MET A 191 13.95 -2.90 -10.06
C MET A 191 12.42 -2.95 -10.15
N VAL A 192 11.74 -3.11 -9.00
CA VAL A 192 10.28 -3.23 -8.95
C VAL A 192 9.59 -1.88 -9.11
N GLU A 193 10.02 -0.86 -8.39
CA GLU A 193 9.40 0.47 -8.43
C GLU A 193 9.37 1.08 -9.86
N PRO A 194 10.45 1.00 -10.68
CA PRO A 194 10.46 1.52 -12.05
C PRO A 194 9.48 0.86 -13.02
N ILE A 195 8.94 -0.30 -12.68
CA ILE A 195 7.91 -0.98 -13.50
C ILE A 195 6.62 -0.14 -13.53
N VAL A 196 6.31 0.59 -12.47
CA VAL A 196 5.06 1.35 -12.36
C VAL A 196 4.94 2.45 -13.40
N PRO A 197 5.91 3.37 -13.60
CA PRO A 197 5.83 4.33 -14.69
C PRO A 197 5.77 3.65 -16.07
N LEU A 198 6.39 2.49 -16.28
CA LEU A 198 6.23 1.73 -17.51
C LEU A 198 4.76 1.30 -17.72
N ILE A 199 4.12 0.73 -16.69
CA ILE A 199 2.69 0.35 -16.73
C ILE A 199 1.81 1.56 -17.03
N LEU A 200 2.09 2.71 -16.41
CA LEU A 200 1.33 3.94 -16.63
C LEU A 200 1.48 4.46 -18.07
N ASN A 201 2.68 4.38 -18.64
CA ASN A 201 2.94 4.75 -20.03
C ASN A 201 2.24 3.77 -21.01
N ILE A 202 2.31 2.47 -20.76
CA ILE A 202 1.58 1.47 -21.54
C ILE A 202 0.07 1.76 -21.53
N LYS A 203 -0.48 2.14 -20.37
CA LYS A 203 -1.88 2.55 -20.26
C LYS A 203 -2.17 3.84 -21.04
N GLN A 204 -1.27 4.82 -20.98
CA GLN A 204 -1.44 6.12 -21.66
C GLN A 204 -1.38 6.00 -23.19
N TYR A 205 -0.42 5.24 -23.70
CA TYR A 205 -0.11 5.19 -25.13
C TYR A 205 -0.70 3.96 -25.86
N GLY A 206 -1.10 2.91 -25.16
CA GLY A 206 -1.51 1.65 -25.76
C GLY A 206 -2.81 1.08 -25.22
N LEU A 207 -2.74 0.31 -24.15
CA LEU A 207 -3.84 -0.58 -23.73
C LEU A 207 -5.10 0.11 -23.20
N LYS A 208 -5.05 1.36 -22.77
CA LYS A 208 -6.17 2.12 -22.16
C LYS A 208 -6.94 1.37 -21.07
N LYS A 209 -6.36 0.32 -20.48
CA LYS A 209 -6.93 -0.53 -19.43
C LYS A 209 -6.09 -0.46 -18.16
N ASN A 210 -6.70 -0.74 -17.02
CA ASN A 210 -5.94 -0.96 -15.78
C ASN A 210 -5.20 -2.29 -15.92
N THR A 211 -3.88 -2.25 -15.80
CA THR A 211 -2.97 -3.36 -16.08
C THR A 211 -2.22 -3.74 -14.82
N CYS A 212 -2.09 -5.04 -14.59
CA CYS A 212 -1.16 -5.64 -13.63
C CYS A 212 0.00 -6.28 -14.40
N ILE A 213 1.05 -6.71 -13.71
CA ILE A 213 2.07 -7.59 -14.26
C ILE A 213 1.69 -9.05 -14.00
N LYS A 214 2.16 -9.93 -14.90
CA LYS A 214 2.09 -11.36 -14.72
C LYS A 214 3.36 -11.98 -15.27
N PHE A 215 4.03 -12.77 -14.46
CA PHE A 215 5.17 -13.58 -14.87
C PHE A 215 4.65 -14.93 -15.34
N ILE A 216 5.07 -15.36 -16.53
CA ILE A 216 4.58 -16.60 -17.20
C ILE A 216 5.76 -17.56 -17.33
#